data_3a62039b7628e5ec66a36de706b0d25c
#
_entry.id   3a62039b7628e5ec66a36de706b0d25c
#
_cell.length_a   1.000
_cell.length_b   1.000
_cell.length_c   1.000
_cell.angle_alpha   90.00
_cell.angle_beta   90.00
_cell.angle_gamma   90.00
#
_symmetry.space_group_name_H-M   'P 1'
#
loop_
_entity.id
_entity.type
_entity.pdbx_description
1 polymer ?
#
loop_
_entity_poly.entity_id
_entity_poly.type
_entity_poly.pdbx_seq_one_letter_code
_entity_poly.pdbx_strand_id
1 'polypeptide(L)'
;MNNFKYFKHTKDNKIRYLKHSQKNRPYLVFLHGFMSDLEGKKPKIFLKFAKKNKLGFLALEYSGHGKSSGKFVNGNISKWSNETKILIKKIVKKNDIIIIGSSMGAWISLIQFKFFTKQIKGFLGIGSAPEFIENLMWKKFSKKMKTELTKNGVLNLKHGKYTYPITTQLVKDGRKNRILHKSINLKLPVTMVHGQKDESVPVIYSKKILKIFKKAKKKTRNC
;
A
#
# COMPACT_ATOMS: atom_id res chain seq x y z
N MET A 1 20.91 14.33 1.24
CA MET A 1 20.19 13.85 0.05
C MET A 1 19.60 12.47 0.31
N ASN A 2 18.36 12.19 -0.15
CA ASN A 2 17.78 10.86 -0.05
C ASN A 2 18.43 9.95 -1.11
N ASN A 3 19.24 8.98 -0.67
CA ASN A 3 19.93 8.08 -1.59
C ASN A 3 18.98 6.96 -2.02
N PHE A 4 18.25 7.20 -3.11
CA PHE A 4 17.40 6.18 -3.74
C PHE A 4 18.25 5.09 -4.37
N LYS A 5 17.76 3.85 -4.28
CA LYS A 5 18.37 2.66 -4.84
C LYS A 5 17.41 1.95 -5.77
N TYR A 6 17.93 1.10 -6.61
CA TYR A 6 17.14 0.26 -7.50
C TYR A 6 17.38 -1.22 -7.19
N PHE A 7 16.32 -1.96 -7.07
CA PHE A 7 16.33 -3.40 -6.96
C PHE A 7 15.92 -4.01 -8.30
N LYS A 8 16.81 -4.78 -8.92
CA LYS A 8 16.52 -5.52 -10.14
C LYS A 8 15.63 -6.71 -9.79
N HIS A 9 14.34 -6.61 -10.10
CA HIS A 9 13.33 -7.62 -9.78
C HIS A 9 13.30 -8.72 -10.85
N THR A 10 13.35 -8.30 -12.13
CA THR A 10 13.54 -9.16 -13.31
C THR A 10 14.54 -8.50 -14.24
N LYS A 11 14.89 -9.15 -15.39
CA LYS A 11 15.83 -8.59 -16.37
C LYS A 11 15.48 -7.13 -16.73
N ASP A 12 14.17 -6.82 -16.90
CA ASP A 12 13.69 -5.52 -17.37
C ASP A 12 12.98 -4.67 -16.31
N ASN A 13 12.83 -5.19 -15.08
CA ASN A 13 12.11 -4.49 -14.01
C ASN A 13 13.03 -4.09 -12.86
N LYS A 14 13.17 -2.76 -12.69
CA LYS A 14 13.89 -2.15 -11.56
C LYS A 14 12.88 -1.47 -10.64
N ILE A 15 12.84 -1.88 -9.40
CA ILE A 15 12.02 -1.28 -8.35
C ILE A 15 12.84 -0.24 -7.61
N ARG A 16 12.44 1.03 -7.70
CA ARG A 16 13.07 2.11 -6.93
C ARG A 16 12.66 2.00 -5.46
N TYR A 17 13.61 2.17 -4.58
CA TYR A 17 13.35 2.13 -3.15
C TYR A 17 14.26 3.05 -2.35
N LEU A 18 13.82 3.38 -1.16
CA LEU A 18 14.54 4.17 -0.19
C LEU A 18 14.76 3.33 1.06
N LYS A 19 16.00 3.26 1.56
CA LYS A 19 16.30 2.54 2.79
C LYS A 19 17.21 3.34 3.72
N HIS A 20 16.99 3.12 5.02
CA HIS A 20 17.92 3.44 6.08
C HIS A 20 18.12 2.17 6.91
N SER A 21 19.36 1.66 6.95
CA SER A 21 19.66 0.39 7.62
C SER A 21 20.07 0.63 9.06
N GLN A 22 19.47 -0.17 9.97
CA GLN A 22 19.88 -0.24 11.37
C GLN A 22 20.03 -1.71 11.76
N LYS A 23 21.14 -2.04 12.42
CA LYS A 23 21.41 -3.41 12.84
C LYS A 23 20.55 -3.75 14.07
N ASN A 24 19.89 -4.91 14.04
CA ASN A 24 19.10 -5.45 15.15
C ASN A 24 18.01 -4.48 15.70
N ARG A 25 17.43 -3.65 14.83
CA ARG A 25 16.35 -2.71 15.19
C ARG A 25 15.13 -2.95 14.32
N PRO A 26 13.93 -2.64 14.82
CA PRO A 26 12.71 -2.69 14.02
C PRO A 26 12.80 -1.77 12.80
N TYR A 27 12.13 -2.17 11.72
CA TYR A 27 12.01 -1.38 10.49
C TYR A 27 10.63 -0.76 10.37
N LEU A 28 10.59 0.52 10.02
CA LEU A 28 9.39 1.13 9.46
C LEU A 28 9.34 0.79 7.98
N VAL A 29 8.29 0.08 7.55
CA VAL A 29 8.06 -0.23 6.14
C VAL A 29 6.89 0.62 5.66
N PHE A 30 7.18 1.62 4.81
CA PHE A 30 6.18 2.55 4.28
C PHE A 30 5.75 2.16 2.86
N LEU A 31 4.44 2.04 2.65
CA LEU A 31 3.79 1.69 1.39
C LEU A 31 2.88 2.84 0.94
N HIS A 32 3.15 3.38 -0.25
CA HIS A 32 2.42 4.52 -0.80
C HIS A 32 1.08 4.14 -1.45
N GLY A 33 0.28 5.14 -1.82
CA GLY A 33 -1.02 4.99 -2.44
C GLY A 33 -0.97 4.73 -3.95
N PHE A 34 -2.15 4.56 -4.53
CA PHE A 34 -2.39 4.37 -5.96
C PHE A 34 -1.88 5.58 -6.76
N MET A 35 -1.11 5.33 -7.82
CA MET A 35 -0.46 6.34 -8.68
C MET A 35 0.37 7.40 -7.91
N SER A 36 0.91 7.02 -6.77
CA SER A 36 1.80 7.85 -5.95
C SER A 36 3.26 7.41 -6.11
N ASP A 37 4.16 8.08 -5.41
CA ASP A 37 5.61 7.85 -5.45
C ASP A 37 6.27 8.07 -4.07
N LEU A 38 7.60 8.10 -4.04
CA LEU A 38 8.40 8.38 -2.84
C LEU A 38 8.87 9.83 -2.73
N GLU A 39 8.52 10.72 -3.65
CA GLU A 39 8.91 12.14 -3.60
C GLU A 39 8.02 12.97 -2.65
N GLY A 40 6.86 12.42 -2.27
CA GLY A 40 5.89 13.07 -1.41
C GLY A 40 6.36 13.33 0.03
N LYS A 41 5.57 14.06 0.80
CA LYS A 41 5.88 14.42 2.21
C LYS A 41 5.93 13.21 3.14
N LYS A 42 5.01 12.24 2.98
CA LYS A 42 4.87 11.10 3.90
C LYS A 42 6.14 10.24 4.00
N PRO A 43 6.74 9.72 2.91
CA PRO A 43 7.95 8.92 3.02
C PRO A 43 9.12 9.70 3.63
N LYS A 44 9.24 11.01 3.34
CA LYS A 44 10.29 11.88 3.92
C LYS A 44 10.14 12.02 5.43
N ILE A 45 8.91 12.22 5.92
CA ILE A 45 8.60 12.34 7.36
C ILE A 45 8.93 11.04 8.09
N PHE A 46 8.51 9.89 7.55
CA PHE A 46 8.78 8.59 8.19
C PHE A 46 10.26 8.22 8.14
N LEU A 47 10.99 8.58 7.08
CA LEU A 47 12.43 8.41 7.05
C LEU A 47 13.13 9.27 8.12
N LYS A 48 12.74 10.55 8.25
CA LYS A 48 13.27 11.45 9.29
C LYS A 48 12.99 10.89 10.69
N PHE A 49 11.78 10.41 10.93
CA PHE A 49 11.38 9.77 12.18
C PHE A 49 12.22 8.52 12.46
N ALA A 50 12.41 7.65 11.48
CA ALA A 50 13.21 6.44 11.62
C ALA A 50 14.66 6.76 12.00
N LYS A 51 15.28 7.72 11.32
CA LYS A 51 16.64 8.18 11.63
C LYS A 51 16.76 8.72 13.06
N LYS A 52 15.83 9.61 13.47
CA LYS A 52 15.81 10.21 14.81
C LYS A 52 15.69 9.14 15.91
N ASN A 53 14.93 8.08 15.67
CA ASN A 53 14.65 7.04 16.66
C ASN A 53 15.53 5.77 16.48
N LYS A 54 16.60 5.86 15.69
CA LYS A 54 17.52 4.73 15.43
C LYS A 54 16.79 3.46 14.96
N LEU A 55 15.77 3.62 14.10
CA LEU A 55 15.00 2.53 13.48
C LEU A 55 15.45 2.33 12.03
N GLY A 56 15.31 1.10 11.53
CA GLY A 56 15.43 0.84 10.11
C GLY A 56 14.26 1.48 9.33
N PHE A 57 14.46 1.74 8.05
CA PHE A 57 13.44 2.25 7.15
C PHE A 57 13.51 1.57 5.79
N LEU A 58 12.35 1.24 5.25
CA LEU A 58 12.17 0.79 3.89
C LEU A 58 10.91 1.42 3.30
N ALA A 59 11.03 1.99 2.12
CA ALA A 59 9.90 2.37 1.27
C ALA A 59 10.22 2.02 -0.17
N LEU A 60 9.23 1.64 -0.98
CA LEU A 60 9.41 1.26 -2.38
C LEU A 60 8.36 1.92 -3.26
N GLU A 61 8.71 2.18 -4.51
CA GLU A 61 7.77 2.47 -5.58
C GLU A 61 7.46 1.17 -6.31
N TYR A 62 6.20 0.79 -6.39
CA TYR A 62 5.81 -0.41 -7.13
C TYR A 62 6.12 -0.26 -8.62
N SER A 63 6.22 -1.37 -9.37
CA SER A 63 6.35 -1.28 -10.83
C SER A 63 5.24 -0.42 -11.44
N GLY A 64 5.61 0.42 -12.42
CA GLY A 64 4.71 1.38 -13.06
C GLY A 64 4.36 2.61 -12.22
N HIS A 65 4.99 2.81 -11.05
CA HIS A 65 4.84 3.99 -10.20
C HIS A 65 6.15 4.77 -10.10
N GLY A 66 6.05 6.09 -9.98
CA GLY A 66 7.18 6.98 -9.79
C GLY A 66 8.28 6.74 -10.84
N LYS A 67 9.49 6.41 -10.38
CA LYS A 67 10.66 6.11 -11.23
C LYS A 67 11.00 4.61 -11.27
N SER A 68 10.12 3.74 -10.79
CA SER A 68 10.23 2.31 -11.01
C SER A 68 9.91 1.94 -12.46
N SER A 69 10.54 0.88 -12.97
CA SER A 69 10.29 0.40 -14.33
C SER A 69 8.88 -0.17 -14.49
N GLY A 70 8.49 -0.37 -15.74
CA GLY A 70 7.21 -0.96 -16.13
C GLY A 70 6.13 0.08 -16.41
N LYS A 71 5.05 -0.38 -17.07
CA LYS A 71 3.88 0.44 -17.34
C LYS A 71 2.83 0.20 -16.25
N PHE A 72 2.20 1.26 -15.77
CA PHE A 72 1.17 1.21 -14.73
C PHE A 72 0.02 0.24 -15.09
N VAL A 73 -0.41 0.24 -16.36
CA VAL A 73 -1.48 -0.63 -16.87
C VAL A 73 -1.17 -2.14 -16.75
N ASN A 74 0.11 -2.49 -16.60
CA ASN A 74 0.57 -3.88 -16.37
C ASN A 74 0.68 -4.23 -14.88
N GLY A 75 0.27 -3.31 -13.99
CA GLY A 75 0.29 -3.48 -12.55
C GLY A 75 -1.05 -3.97 -11.99
N ASN A 76 -0.99 -4.62 -10.85
CA ASN A 76 -2.14 -5.06 -10.08
C ASN A 76 -1.75 -5.33 -8.63
N ILE A 77 -2.72 -5.59 -7.77
CA ILE A 77 -2.51 -5.75 -6.32
C ILE A 77 -1.60 -6.93 -6.00
N SER A 78 -1.78 -8.07 -6.69
CA SER A 78 -0.92 -9.26 -6.52
C SER A 78 0.53 -8.97 -6.86
N LYS A 79 0.78 -8.31 -7.98
CA LYS A 79 2.13 -7.95 -8.45
C LYS A 79 2.81 -7.01 -7.45
N TRP A 80 2.18 -5.91 -7.09
CA TRP A 80 2.72 -4.91 -6.16
C TRP A 80 2.91 -5.47 -4.75
N SER A 81 2.00 -6.36 -4.31
CA SER A 81 2.17 -7.09 -3.04
C SER A 81 3.36 -8.05 -3.07
N ASN A 82 3.59 -8.74 -4.19
CA ASN A 82 4.75 -9.63 -4.34
C ASN A 82 6.08 -8.87 -4.39
N GLU A 83 6.14 -7.76 -5.10
CA GLU A 83 7.30 -6.85 -5.13
C GLU A 83 7.65 -6.36 -3.71
N THR A 84 6.62 -5.95 -2.95
CA THR A 84 6.75 -5.57 -1.54
C THR A 84 7.32 -6.71 -0.70
N LYS A 85 6.75 -7.91 -0.83
CA LYS A 85 7.21 -9.12 -0.11
C LYS A 85 8.70 -9.40 -0.37
N ILE A 86 9.12 -9.36 -1.64
CA ILE A 86 10.51 -9.65 -2.03
C ILE A 86 11.46 -8.62 -1.43
N LEU A 87 11.13 -7.32 -1.50
CA LEU A 87 11.97 -6.26 -0.95
C LEU A 87 12.04 -6.31 0.58
N ILE A 88 10.94 -6.58 1.27
CA ILE A 88 10.94 -6.80 2.72
C ILE A 88 11.89 -7.95 3.07
N LYS A 89 11.76 -9.11 2.43
CA LYS A 89 12.65 -10.25 2.66
C LYS A 89 14.13 -9.89 2.47
N LYS A 90 14.45 -9.16 1.41
CA LYS A 90 15.83 -8.81 1.07
C LYS A 90 16.45 -7.75 1.97
N ILE A 91 15.68 -6.73 2.35
CA ILE A 91 16.20 -5.54 3.06
C ILE A 91 15.99 -5.64 4.56
N VAL A 92 14.78 -6.01 4.99
CA VAL A 92 14.43 -6.09 6.42
C VAL A 92 14.93 -7.39 7.04
N LYS A 93 15.01 -8.47 6.25
CA LYS A 93 15.48 -9.80 6.68
C LYS A 93 14.63 -10.33 7.85
N LYS A 94 15.24 -10.59 9.01
CA LYS A 94 14.59 -11.14 10.21
C LYS A 94 14.14 -10.09 11.23
N ASN A 95 14.40 -8.78 10.97
CA ASN A 95 14.02 -7.73 11.91
C ASN A 95 12.51 -7.57 12.02
N ASP A 96 12.07 -7.07 13.17
CA ASP A 96 10.68 -6.69 13.40
C ASP A 96 10.23 -5.56 12.47
N ILE A 97 8.94 -5.54 12.16
CA ILE A 97 8.33 -4.62 11.20
C ILE A 97 7.21 -3.82 11.87
N ILE A 98 7.25 -2.51 11.73
CA ILE A 98 6.09 -1.64 11.87
C ILE A 98 5.70 -1.24 10.44
N ILE A 99 4.58 -1.79 9.96
CA ILE A 99 4.14 -1.54 8.59
C ILE A 99 3.20 -0.33 8.53
N ILE A 100 3.45 0.57 7.58
CA ILE A 100 2.73 1.83 7.41
C ILE A 100 2.17 1.87 6.01
N GLY A 101 0.86 1.93 5.87
CA GLY A 101 0.20 1.98 4.58
C GLY A 101 -0.64 3.24 4.38
N SER A 102 -0.42 3.96 3.28
CA SER A 102 -1.25 5.09 2.87
C SER A 102 -2.18 4.68 1.73
N SER A 103 -3.50 4.90 1.87
CA SER A 103 -4.51 4.57 0.85
C SER A 103 -4.39 3.10 0.37
N MET A 104 -4.13 2.84 -0.93
CA MET A 104 -3.83 1.51 -1.48
C MET A 104 -2.69 0.80 -0.72
N GLY A 105 -1.69 1.54 -0.27
CA GLY A 105 -0.57 0.98 0.49
C GLY A 105 -1.02 0.28 1.78
N ALA A 106 -2.13 0.71 2.39
CA ALA A 106 -2.73 0.00 3.52
C ALA A 106 -3.31 -1.37 3.11
N TRP A 107 -3.92 -1.47 1.93
CA TRP A 107 -4.38 -2.76 1.41
C TRP A 107 -3.21 -3.72 1.19
N ILE A 108 -2.16 -3.25 0.50
CA ILE A 108 -0.94 -4.05 0.29
C ILE A 108 -0.30 -4.43 1.63
N SER A 109 -0.28 -3.51 2.63
CA SER A 109 0.19 -3.79 3.99
C SER A 109 -0.58 -4.94 4.64
N LEU A 110 -1.90 -4.94 4.55
CA LEU A 110 -2.75 -6.00 5.11
C LEU A 110 -2.46 -7.36 4.48
N ILE A 111 -2.15 -7.39 3.18
CA ILE A 111 -1.77 -8.63 2.48
C ILE A 111 -0.41 -9.15 3.01
N GLN A 112 0.51 -8.28 3.45
CA GLN A 112 1.81 -8.72 3.96
C GLN A 112 1.70 -9.51 5.28
N PHE A 113 0.62 -9.37 6.04
CA PHE A 113 0.42 -10.13 7.29
C PHE A 113 0.50 -11.65 7.08
N LYS A 114 0.05 -12.17 5.93
CA LYS A 114 0.15 -13.61 5.63
C LYS A 114 1.59 -14.11 5.45
N PHE A 115 2.52 -13.21 5.10
CA PHE A 115 3.93 -13.57 4.83
C PHE A 115 4.86 -13.28 6.01
N PHE A 116 4.52 -12.28 6.83
CA PHE A 116 5.38 -11.75 7.90
C PHE A 116 4.67 -11.72 9.24
N THR A 117 3.79 -12.70 9.49
CA THR A 117 2.96 -12.79 10.70
C THR A 117 3.77 -12.63 12.00
N LYS A 118 4.94 -13.29 12.10
CA LYS A 118 5.80 -13.23 13.28
C LYS A 118 6.60 -11.93 13.40
N GLN A 119 6.89 -11.28 12.26
CA GLN A 119 7.74 -10.08 12.21
C GLN A 119 6.94 -8.78 12.34
N ILE A 120 5.67 -8.74 11.88
CA ILE A 120 4.87 -7.51 11.98
C ILE A 120 4.42 -7.32 13.42
N LYS A 121 4.93 -6.25 14.05
CA LYS A 121 4.67 -5.86 15.44
C LYS A 121 3.75 -4.64 15.57
N GLY A 122 3.39 -3.99 14.48
CA GLY A 122 2.47 -2.86 14.47
C GLY A 122 2.00 -2.49 13.07
N PHE A 123 0.82 -1.90 12.98
CA PHE A 123 0.24 -1.40 11.73
C PHE A 123 -0.28 0.02 11.90
N LEU A 124 0.14 0.91 10.99
CA LEU A 124 -0.38 2.27 10.86
C LEU A 124 -1.04 2.43 9.49
N GLY A 125 -2.33 2.65 9.46
CA GLY A 125 -3.09 2.97 8.24
C GLY A 125 -3.42 4.46 8.15
N ILE A 126 -3.16 5.07 6.99
CA ILE A 126 -3.41 6.51 6.73
C ILE A 126 -4.33 6.65 5.53
N GLY A 127 -5.54 7.21 5.70
CA GLY A 127 -6.54 7.33 4.64
C GLY A 127 -6.76 6.00 3.91
N SER A 128 -6.89 4.92 4.67
CA SER A 128 -6.75 3.54 4.18
C SER A 128 -7.88 3.12 3.27
N ALA A 129 -7.55 2.62 2.08
CA ALA A 129 -8.48 2.27 1.02
C ALA A 129 -8.37 0.78 0.60
N PRO A 130 -8.65 -0.19 1.49
CA PRO A 130 -8.68 -1.59 1.07
C PRO A 130 -9.84 -1.84 0.11
N GLU A 131 -9.62 -2.67 -0.91
CA GLU A 131 -10.63 -3.05 -1.90
C GLU A 131 -11.26 -1.86 -2.66
N PHE A 132 -10.56 -0.72 -2.74
CA PHE A 132 -11.08 0.52 -3.34
C PHE A 132 -11.45 0.35 -4.81
N ILE A 133 -10.75 -0.49 -5.54
CA ILE A 133 -10.99 -0.75 -6.97
C ILE A 133 -12.41 -1.28 -7.19
N GLU A 134 -12.87 -2.20 -6.35
CA GLU A 134 -14.24 -2.71 -6.39
C GLU A 134 -15.22 -1.72 -5.78
N ASN A 135 -14.94 -1.26 -4.55
CA ASN A 135 -15.93 -0.59 -3.74
C ASN A 135 -16.08 0.91 -4.03
N LEU A 136 -15.00 1.59 -4.44
CA LEU A 136 -14.97 3.04 -4.70
C LEU A 136 -14.91 3.39 -6.18
N MET A 137 -14.56 2.42 -7.05
CA MET A 137 -14.50 2.62 -8.50
C MET A 137 -15.53 1.76 -9.22
N TRP A 138 -15.33 0.45 -9.36
CA TRP A 138 -16.18 -0.42 -10.17
C TRP A 138 -17.67 -0.32 -9.82
N LYS A 139 -18.03 -0.34 -8.55
CA LYS A 139 -19.45 -0.22 -8.14
C LYS A 139 -20.07 1.12 -8.51
N LYS A 140 -19.28 2.18 -8.62
CA LYS A 140 -19.72 3.51 -9.01
C LYS A 140 -19.69 3.76 -10.53
N PHE A 141 -19.09 2.86 -11.31
CA PHE A 141 -19.06 3.01 -12.76
C PHE A 141 -20.46 2.81 -13.35
N SER A 142 -20.81 3.69 -14.31
CA SER A 142 -22.01 3.55 -15.12
C SER A 142 -21.98 2.28 -15.98
N LYS A 143 -23.12 1.86 -16.53
CA LYS A 143 -23.18 0.75 -17.50
C LYS A 143 -22.23 1.00 -18.68
N LYS A 144 -22.22 2.21 -19.26
CA LYS A 144 -21.33 2.62 -20.33
C LYS A 144 -19.85 2.44 -19.96
N MET A 145 -19.41 2.92 -18.81
CA MET A 145 -18.04 2.78 -18.32
C MET A 145 -17.63 1.31 -18.13
N LYS A 146 -18.53 0.49 -17.60
CA LYS A 146 -18.28 -0.96 -17.43
C LYS A 146 -18.15 -1.67 -18.76
N THR A 147 -19.02 -1.35 -19.74
CA THR A 147 -18.95 -1.87 -21.10
C THR A 147 -17.66 -1.44 -21.79
N GLU A 148 -17.28 -0.17 -21.70
CA GLU A 148 -16.03 0.35 -22.25
C GLU A 148 -14.81 -0.37 -21.68
N LEU A 149 -14.73 -0.48 -20.34
CA LEU A 149 -13.65 -1.18 -19.66
C LEU A 149 -13.57 -2.65 -20.08
N THR A 150 -14.72 -3.32 -20.22
CA THR A 150 -14.76 -4.74 -20.60
C THR A 150 -14.35 -4.94 -22.05
N LYS A 151 -14.82 -4.06 -22.98
CA LYS A 151 -14.52 -4.14 -24.41
C LYS A 151 -13.06 -3.77 -24.72
N ASN A 152 -12.57 -2.67 -24.13
CA ASN A 152 -11.26 -2.09 -24.47
C ASN A 152 -10.14 -2.57 -23.54
N GLY A 153 -10.46 -3.27 -22.44
CA GLY A 153 -9.50 -3.72 -21.44
C GLY A 153 -8.99 -2.61 -20.53
N VAL A 154 -9.21 -1.35 -20.86
CA VAL A 154 -8.78 -0.16 -20.09
C VAL A 154 -9.82 0.95 -20.18
N LEU A 155 -10.03 1.63 -19.04
CA LEU A 155 -10.83 2.85 -18.91
C LEU A 155 -9.97 3.96 -18.33
N ASN A 156 -9.85 5.08 -19.02
CA ASN A 156 -9.15 6.26 -18.53
C ASN A 156 -10.08 7.12 -17.67
N LEU A 157 -9.95 6.99 -16.36
CA LEU A 157 -10.77 7.71 -15.39
C LEU A 157 -10.15 9.07 -15.07
N LYS A 158 -10.80 10.17 -15.47
CA LYS A 158 -10.37 11.53 -15.12
C LYS A 158 -10.81 11.87 -13.69
N HIS A 159 -9.88 12.40 -12.88
CA HIS A 159 -10.17 12.94 -11.55
C HIS A 159 -9.29 14.18 -11.32
N GLY A 160 -9.88 15.36 -11.38
CA GLY A 160 -9.15 16.62 -11.39
C GLY A 160 -8.17 16.70 -12.56
N LYS A 161 -6.91 17.00 -12.27
CA LYS A 161 -5.82 17.07 -13.26
C LYS A 161 -5.23 15.72 -13.65
N TYR A 162 -5.65 14.63 -13.00
CA TYR A 162 -5.08 13.31 -13.16
C TYR A 162 -5.97 12.40 -14.01
N THR A 163 -5.32 11.53 -14.79
CA THR A 163 -5.99 10.44 -15.51
C THR A 163 -5.49 9.11 -14.97
N TYR A 164 -6.41 8.27 -14.53
CA TYR A 164 -6.13 6.97 -13.95
C TYR A 164 -6.54 5.86 -14.94
N PRO A 165 -5.61 5.15 -15.55
CA PRO A 165 -5.95 4.01 -16.41
C PRO A 165 -6.33 2.82 -15.53
N ILE A 166 -7.62 2.53 -15.47
CA ILE A 166 -8.16 1.37 -14.76
C ILE A 166 -8.28 0.23 -15.75
N THR A 167 -7.65 -0.90 -15.48
CA THR A 167 -7.66 -2.05 -16.37
C THR A 167 -8.58 -3.17 -15.88
N THR A 168 -9.10 -3.97 -16.81
CA THR A 168 -9.91 -5.16 -16.49
C THR A 168 -9.13 -6.12 -15.59
N GLN A 169 -7.82 -6.31 -15.85
CA GLN A 169 -6.97 -7.14 -14.99
C GLN A 169 -6.85 -6.61 -13.57
N LEU A 170 -6.72 -5.28 -13.39
CA LEU A 170 -6.64 -4.65 -12.06
C LEU A 170 -7.93 -4.90 -11.26
N VAL A 171 -9.10 -4.79 -11.90
CA VAL A 171 -10.39 -5.08 -11.26
C VAL A 171 -10.50 -6.55 -10.88
N LYS A 172 -10.21 -7.48 -11.81
CA LYS A 172 -10.25 -8.93 -11.56
C LYS A 172 -9.28 -9.33 -10.44
N ASP A 173 -8.05 -8.81 -10.47
CA ASP A 173 -7.04 -9.10 -9.46
C ASP A 173 -7.39 -8.48 -8.09
N GLY A 174 -7.95 -7.28 -8.06
CA GLY A 174 -8.45 -6.65 -6.84
C GLY A 174 -9.50 -7.52 -6.13
N ARG A 175 -10.41 -8.15 -6.88
CA ARG A 175 -11.41 -9.10 -6.35
C ARG A 175 -10.75 -10.34 -5.73
N LYS A 176 -9.69 -10.89 -6.32
CA LYS A 176 -8.93 -12.03 -5.78
C LYS A 176 -8.20 -11.67 -4.47
N ASN A 177 -7.84 -10.41 -4.30
CA ASN A 177 -7.07 -9.92 -3.15
C ASN A 177 -7.94 -9.28 -2.06
N ARG A 178 -9.24 -9.57 -1.99
CA ARG A 178 -10.10 -9.07 -0.92
C ARG A 178 -9.60 -9.49 0.46
N ILE A 179 -9.68 -8.59 1.43
CA ILE A 179 -9.09 -8.75 2.76
C ILE A 179 -10.07 -8.43 3.90
N LEU A 180 -11.08 -7.61 3.66
CA LEU A 180 -12.00 -7.13 4.70
C LEU A 180 -12.91 -8.22 5.28
N HIS A 181 -13.04 -9.36 4.60
CA HIS A 181 -13.77 -10.55 5.09
C HIS A 181 -12.89 -11.48 5.96
N LYS A 182 -11.57 -11.25 6.00
CA LYS A 182 -10.63 -12.08 6.75
C LYS A 182 -10.51 -11.59 8.19
N SER A 183 -9.96 -12.44 9.06
CA SER A 183 -9.63 -12.09 10.44
C SER A 183 -8.12 -12.17 10.67
N ILE A 184 -7.57 -11.18 11.39
CA ILE A 184 -6.17 -11.14 11.80
C ILE A 184 -6.13 -11.26 13.33
N ASN A 185 -5.72 -12.44 13.81
CA ASN A 185 -5.74 -12.80 15.24
C ASN A 185 -4.38 -12.52 15.92
N LEU A 186 -3.84 -11.33 15.73
CA LEU A 186 -2.55 -10.93 16.28
C LEU A 186 -2.72 -9.87 17.36
N LYS A 187 -1.97 -10.03 18.47
CA LYS A 187 -1.89 -9.06 19.57
C LYS A 187 -0.81 -8.02 19.23
N LEU A 188 -1.20 -6.93 18.56
CA LEU A 188 -0.30 -5.85 18.19
C LEU A 188 -1.03 -4.50 18.16
N PRO A 189 -0.32 -3.35 18.24
CA PRO A 189 -0.95 -2.05 18.08
C PRO A 189 -1.37 -1.84 16.62
N VAL A 190 -2.60 -1.36 16.45
CA VAL A 190 -3.19 -0.94 15.16
C VAL A 190 -3.71 0.48 15.29
N THR A 191 -3.14 1.41 14.54
CA THR A 191 -3.56 2.80 14.53
C THR A 191 -4.06 3.18 13.14
N MET A 192 -5.23 3.82 13.10
CA MET A 192 -5.79 4.39 11.88
C MET A 192 -5.81 5.90 12.01
N VAL A 193 -5.27 6.59 11.00
CA VAL A 193 -5.33 8.05 10.85
C VAL A 193 -6.15 8.35 9.60
N HIS A 194 -7.23 9.13 9.74
CA HIS A 194 -8.14 9.40 8.63
C HIS A 194 -8.71 10.82 8.73
N GLY A 195 -8.70 11.53 7.60
CA GLY A 195 -9.35 12.83 7.50
C GLY A 195 -10.87 12.68 7.60
N GLN A 196 -11.53 13.46 8.46
CA GLN A 196 -12.99 13.38 8.60
C GLN A 196 -13.73 13.79 7.32
N LYS A 197 -13.14 14.72 6.57
CA LYS A 197 -13.64 15.25 5.28
C LYS A 197 -12.94 14.61 4.07
N ASP A 198 -12.46 13.37 4.18
CA ASP A 198 -11.85 12.65 3.05
C ASP A 198 -12.95 12.22 2.06
N GLU A 199 -13.10 12.99 0.99
CA GLU A 199 -14.07 12.73 -0.07
C GLU A 199 -13.69 11.53 -0.95
N SER A 200 -12.39 11.24 -1.05
CA SER A 200 -11.88 10.13 -1.88
C SER A 200 -12.07 8.78 -1.23
N VAL A 201 -11.84 8.70 0.09
CA VAL A 201 -11.95 7.47 0.86
C VAL A 201 -12.77 7.70 2.13
N PRO A 202 -14.02 7.23 2.20
CA PRO A 202 -14.84 7.39 3.40
C PRO A 202 -14.21 6.77 4.65
N VAL A 203 -14.30 7.45 5.79
CA VAL A 203 -13.75 7.03 7.11
C VAL A 203 -14.17 5.61 7.52
N ILE A 204 -15.33 5.15 7.04
CA ILE A 204 -15.84 3.80 7.32
C ILE A 204 -14.85 2.70 6.95
N TYR A 205 -13.94 2.92 5.97
CA TYR A 205 -12.91 1.93 5.60
C TYR A 205 -11.89 1.71 6.71
N SER A 206 -11.50 2.76 7.44
CA SER A 206 -10.66 2.62 8.64
C SER A 206 -11.36 1.81 9.73
N LYS A 207 -12.66 2.05 9.95
CA LYS A 207 -13.48 1.26 10.89
C LYS A 207 -13.57 -0.22 10.47
N LYS A 208 -13.76 -0.49 9.16
CA LYS A 208 -13.78 -1.87 8.62
C LYS A 208 -12.44 -2.58 8.84
N ILE A 209 -11.31 -1.89 8.63
CA ILE A 209 -9.98 -2.46 8.90
C ILE A 209 -9.83 -2.81 10.39
N LEU A 210 -10.24 -1.94 11.30
CA LEU A 210 -10.16 -2.24 12.73
C LEU A 210 -10.98 -3.48 13.13
N LYS A 211 -12.08 -3.76 12.44
CA LYS A 211 -12.94 -4.93 12.70
C LYS A 211 -12.25 -6.25 12.36
N ILE A 212 -11.37 -6.29 11.35
CA ILE A 212 -10.67 -7.54 11.00
C ILE A 212 -9.57 -7.93 12.01
N PHE A 213 -9.04 -6.98 12.78
CA PHE A 213 -8.09 -7.26 13.86
C PHE A 213 -8.83 -7.64 15.13
N LYS A 214 -8.82 -8.91 15.51
CA LYS A 214 -9.62 -9.41 16.64
C LYS A 214 -8.97 -9.17 18.01
N LYS A 215 -7.64 -9.28 18.11
CA LYS A 215 -6.88 -9.20 19.37
C LYS A 215 -5.99 -7.94 19.48
N ALA A 216 -6.07 -7.01 18.57
CA ALA A 216 -5.20 -5.83 18.52
C ALA A 216 -5.60 -4.75 19.55
N LYS A 217 -4.60 -4.01 20.06
CA LYS A 217 -4.83 -2.69 20.70
C LYS A 217 -5.12 -1.67 19.61
N LYS A 218 -6.37 -1.22 19.52
CA LYS A 218 -6.88 -0.38 18.42
C LYS A 218 -6.91 1.08 18.82
N LYS A 219 -6.48 1.97 17.90
CA LYS A 219 -6.57 3.41 18.05
C LYS A 219 -6.99 4.06 16.74
N THR A 220 -7.89 5.04 16.81
CA THR A 220 -8.28 5.89 15.68
C THR A 220 -7.91 7.31 16.00
N ARG A 221 -7.35 8.02 15.06
CA ARG A 221 -7.16 9.47 15.09
C ARG A 221 -7.85 10.06 13.85
N ASN A 222 -8.86 10.86 14.08
CA ASN A 222 -9.54 11.62 13.06
C ASN A 222 -8.90 13.01 12.99
N CYS A 223 -8.55 13.44 11.78
CA CYS A 223 -7.96 14.74 11.51
C CYS A 223 -8.92 15.58 10.66
#